data_69e2cee2370b47f0c13d4cc91375b3a1
#
_entry.id   69e2cee2370b47f0c13d4cc91375b3a1
#
_cell.length_a   1.000
_cell.length_b   1.000
_cell.length_c   1.000
_cell.angle_alpha   90.00
_cell.angle_beta   90.00
_cell.angle_gamma   90.00
#
_symmetry.space_group_name_H-M   'P 1'
#
loop_
_entity.id
_entity.type
_entity.pdbx_description
1 polymer ?
#
loop_
_entity_poly.entity_id
_entity_poly.type
_entity_poly.pdbx_seq_one_letter_code
_entity_poly.pdbx_strand_id
1 'polypeptide(L)'
;ERIMSKELSSFVDIEPTTIRRDFSFLGNLGKQGYGYDVDKLIEIFNSQLGVDFDEKIILVGAGNLGRALMNYNKWNYVVGEIACAFDVDPKKCGTQFGVEVYPMSELENKIPEGCRIAILTISHDVQETVDKLVQCGISGIVDFTHQHFLVPKGVVIKSIDVVSSIQELVFITNSLETKTQK
;
A
#
# COMPACT_ATOMS: atom_id res chain seq x y z
N GLU A 1 -24.31 -9.67 -9.53
CA GLU A 1 -24.74 -9.83 -8.13
C GLU A 1 -25.18 -8.48 -7.56
N ARG A 2 -26.10 -8.47 -6.53
CA ARG A 2 -26.57 -7.22 -5.92
C ARG A 2 -26.45 -7.30 -4.41
N ILE A 3 -26.12 -6.15 -3.78
CA ILE A 3 -25.96 -6.02 -2.34
C ILE A 3 -26.75 -4.82 -1.81
N MET A 4 -27.41 -4.99 -0.65
CA MET A 4 -28.12 -3.91 0.03
C MET A 4 -27.20 -3.15 0.98
N SER A 5 -27.47 -1.85 1.19
CA SER A 5 -26.71 -1.06 2.17
C SER A 5 -26.75 -1.65 3.59
N LYS A 6 -27.80 -2.38 3.94
CA LYS A 6 -27.92 -3.08 5.22
C LYS A 6 -26.97 -4.28 5.33
N GLU A 7 -26.76 -4.99 4.22
CA GLU A 7 -25.81 -6.10 4.16
C GLU A 7 -24.37 -5.56 4.20
N LEU A 8 -24.07 -4.52 3.41
CA LEU A 8 -22.77 -3.85 3.46
C LEU A 8 -22.43 -3.36 4.88
N SER A 9 -23.40 -2.79 5.58
CA SER A 9 -23.25 -2.33 6.97
C SER A 9 -22.72 -3.42 7.89
N SER A 10 -23.14 -4.66 7.72
CA SER A 10 -22.67 -5.78 8.55
C SER A 10 -21.22 -6.20 8.30
N PHE A 11 -20.64 -5.84 7.14
CA PHE A 11 -19.26 -6.13 6.80
C PHE A 11 -18.28 -5.01 7.18
N VAL A 12 -18.76 -3.75 7.16
CA VAL A 12 -17.85 -2.59 7.31
C VAL A 12 -18.09 -1.80 8.60
N ASP A 13 -19.03 -2.23 9.44
CA ASP A 13 -19.42 -1.56 10.70
C ASP A 13 -19.75 -0.06 10.52
N ILE A 14 -20.43 0.26 9.43
CA ILE A 14 -20.90 1.62 9.09
C ILE A 14 -22.41 1.61 8.93
N GLU A 15 -23.09 2.59 9.50
CA GLU A 15 -24.54 2.73 9.40
C GLU A 15 -25.05 2.74 7.94
N PRO A 16 -26.12 1.99 7.60
CA PRO A 16 -26.66 1.93 6.24
C PRO A 16 -27.03 3.28 5.65
N THR A 17 -27.37 4.26 6.49
CA THR A 17 -27.67 5.64 6.10
C THR A 17 -26.43 6.38 5.63
N THR A 18 -25.31 6.17 6.31
CA THR A 18 -24.00 6.73 5.93
C THR A 18 -23.54 6.14 4.60
N ILE A 19 -23.61 4.80 4.45
CA ILE A 19 -23.28 4.13 3.19
C ILE A 19 -24.09 4.72 2.02
N ARG A 20 -25.39 4.89 2.18
CA ARG A 20 -26.25 5.47 1.13
C ARG A 20 -25.87 6.90 0.78
N ARG A 21 -25.57 7.72 1.79
CA ARG A 21 -25.13 9.10 1.59
C ARG A 21 -23.79 9.14 0.86
N ASP A 22 -22.81 8.36 1.29
CA ASP A 22 -21.48 8.37 0.71
C ASP A 22 -21.50 7.83 -0.74
N PHE A 23 -22.28 6.79 -0.99
CA PHE A 23 -22.45 6.28 -2.36
C PHE A 23 -23.18 7.27 -3.27
N SER A 24 -24.01 8.17 -2.73
CA SER A 24 -24.66 9.21 -3.54
C SER A 24 -23.68 10.22 -4.12
N PHE A 25 -22.50 10.41 -3.51
CA PHE A 25 -21.42 11.25 -4.05
C PHE A 25 -20.68 10.58 -5.21
N LEU A 26 -20.74 9.25 -5.31
CA LEU A 26 -20.10 8.49 -6.39
C LEU A 26 -20.99 8.35 -7.64
N GLY A 27 -22.17 8.95 -7.62
CA GLY A 27 -23.12 8.92 -8.73
C GLY A 27 -24.28 7.94 -8.53
N ASN A 28 -24.95 7.57 -9.61
CA ASN A 28 -26.17 6.74 -9.56
C ASN A 28 -25.82 5.25 -9.53
N LEU A 29 -25.39 4.73 -8.37
CA LEU A 29 -24.90 3.36 -8.18
C LEU A 29 -25.97 2.32 -7.91
N GLY A 30 -27.16 2.75 -7.51
CA GLY A 30 -28.25 1.85 -7.12
C GLY A 30 -29.61 2.48 -7.31
N LYS A 31 -30.64 1.63 -7.26
CA LYS A 31 -32.03 2.05 -7.28
C LYS A 31 -32.66 1.69 -5.94
N GLN A 32 -33.48 2.61 -5.42
CA GLN A 32 -34.20 2.40 -4.15
C GLN A 32 -34.95 1.07 -4.18
N GLY A 33 -34.75 0.22 -3.18
CA GLY A 33 -35.37 -1.11 -3.05
C GLY A 33 -34.67 -2.23 -3.86
N TYR A 34 -33.71 -1.92 -4.73
CA TYR A 34 -33.01 -2.92 -5.56
C TYR A 34 -31.55 -3.15 -5.16
N GLY A 35 -31.02 -2.33 -4.25
CA GLY A 35 -29.61 -2.40 -3.86
C GLY A 35 -28.66 -1.94 -4.97
N TYR A 36 -27.39 -2.20 -4.75
CA TYR A 36 -26.28 -1.83 -5.61
C TYR A 36 -25.81 -3.04 -6.42
N ASP A 37 -25.40 -2.79 -7.65
CA ASP A 37 -24.72 -3.79 -8.49
C ASP A 37 -23.27 -3.90 -8.03
N VAL A 38 -22.85 -5.11 -7.62
CA VAL A 38 -21.53 -5.35 -7.01
C VAL A 38 -20.42 -5.10 -8.03
N ASP A 39 -20.58 -5.56 -9.26
CA ASP A 39 -19.55 -5.42 -10.29
C ASP A 39 -19.35 -3.93 -10.63
N LYS A 40 -20.44 -3.19 -10.75
CA LYS A 40 -20.40 -1.74 -10.98
C LYS A 40 -19.82 -0.97 -9.78
N LEU A 41 -20.07 -1.41 -8.54
CA LEU A 41 -19.43 -0.82 -7.36
C LEU A 41 -17.92 -1.03 -7.39
N ILE A 42 -17.47 -2.23 -7.73
CA ILE A 42 -16.04 -2.56 -7.84
C ILE A 42 -15.38 -1.68 -8.90
N GLU A 43 -15.97 -1.56 -10.09
CA GLU A 43 -15.45 -0.70 -11.17
C GLU A 43 -15.31 0.76 -10.71
N ILE A 44 -16.34 1.30 -10.05
CA ILE A 44 -16.33 2.69 -9.60
C ILE A 44 -15.31 2.91 -8.48
N PHE A 45 -15.24 2.00 -7.50
CA PHE A 45 -14.25 2.11 -6.44
C PHE A 45 -12.82 2.00 -7.01
N ASN A 46 -12.56 1.07 -7.90
CA ASN A 46 -11.26 0.95 -8.55
C ASN A 46 -10.90 2.23 -9.30
N SER A 47 -11.83 2.79 -10.07
CA SER A 47 -11.63 4.06 -10.78
C SER A 47 -11.38 5.24 -9.82
N GLN A 48 -12.11 5.34 -8.71
CA GLN A 48 -11.94 6.42 -7.74
C GLN A 48 -10.66 6.28 -6.90
N LEU A 49 -10.26 5.06 -6.60
CA LEU A 49 -9.03 4.77 -5.87
C LEU A 49 -7.79 4.80 -6.76
N GLY A 50 -7.97 4.90 -8.08
CA GLY A 50 -6.88 4.81 -9.05
C GLY A 50 -6.20 3.44 -9.04
N VAL A 51 -6.93 2.40 -8.61
CA VAL A 51 -6.40 1.04 -8.53
C VAL A 51 -6.66 0.36 -9.86
N ASP A 52 -5.70 0.49 -10.78
CA ASP A 52 -5.53 -0.50 -11.84
C ASP A 52 -4.74 -1.65 -11.23
N PHE A 53 -5.23 -2.88 -11.33
CA PHE A 53 -4.60 -4.09 -10.77
C PHE A 53 -3.22 -4.41 -11.38
N ASP A 54 -2.71 -3.55 -12.25
CA ASP A 54 -1.45 -3.64 -12.98
C ASP A 54 -0.36 -2.66 -12.49
N GLU A 55 -0.51 -2.06 -11.29
CA GLU A 55 0.54 -1.18 -10.77
C GLU A 55 1.83 -1.97 -10.57
N LYS A 56 2.88 -1.51 -11.23
CA LYS A 56 4.24 -2.01 -11.02
C LYS A 56 4.85 -1.33 -9.82
N ILE A 57 5.28 -2.13 -8.87
CA ILE A 57 5.90 -1.65 -7.63
C ILE A 57 7.34 -2.12 -7.63
N ILE A 58 8.27 -1.28 -7.23
CA ILE A 58 9.64 -1.70 -6.99
C ILE A 58 9.92 -1.79 -5.49
N LEU A 59 10.83 -2.68 -5.12
CA LEU A 59 11.27 -2.83 -3.75
C LEU A 59 12.75 -2.49 -3.63
N VAL A 60 13.12 -1.69 -2.65
CA VAL A 60 14.52 -1.35 -2.36
C VAL A 60 14.91 -1.90 -1.01
N GLY A 61 15.87 -2.84 -1.04
CA GLY A 61 16.35 -3.60 0.10
C GLY A 61 15.82 -5.05 0.13
N ALA A 62 16.63 -6.01 -0.34
CA ALA A 62 16.32 -7.44 -0.30
C ALA A 62 16.82 -8.10 1.01
N GLY A 63 16.66 -7.41 2.15
CA GLY A 63 16.90 -7.91 3.49
C GLY A 63 15.77 -8.83 3.98
N ASN A 64 15.70 -9.09 5.28
CA ASN A 64 14.68 -9.98 5.84
C ASN A 64 13.25 -9.52 5.54
N LEU A 65 12.96 -8.23 5.74
CA LEU A 65 11.65 -7.66 5.46
C LEU A 65 11.35 -7.65 3.96
N GLY A 66 12.30 -7.19 3.13
CA GLY A 66 12.13 -7.16 1.68
C GLY A 66 11.84 -8.55 1.10
N ARG A 67 12.56 -9.57 1.57
CA ARG A 67 12.32 -10.97 1.19
C ARG A 67 10.93 -11.47 1.62
N ALA A 68 10.49 -11.11 2.82
CA ALA A 68 9.15 -11.46 3.28
C ALA A 68 8.08 -10.81 2.41
N LEU A 69 8.26 -9.57 2.03
CA LEU A 69 7.34 -8.84 1.14
C LEU A 69 7.32 -9.43 -0.27
N MET A 70 8.47 -9.80 -0.86
CA MET A 70 8.54 -10.47 -2.17
C MET A 70 7.87 -11.85 -2.14
N ASN A 71 7.99 -12.60 -1.03
CA ASN A 71 7.33 -13.89 -0.86
C ASN A 71 5.81 -13.76 -0.62
N TYR A 72 5.37 -12.62 -0.12
CA TYR A 72 3.96 -12.33 0.14
C TYR A 72 3.30 -11.76 -1.13
N ASN A 73 3.07 -12.58 -2.13
CA ASN A 73 2.57 -12.15 -3.45
C ASN A 73 1.04 -12.03 -3.54
N LYS A 74 0.35 -11.66 -2.44
CA LYS A 74 -1.12 -11.50 -2.43
C LYS A 74 -1.62 -10.15 -2.94
N TRP A 75 -0.74 -9.19 -3.18
CA TRP A 75 -1.09 -7.86 -3.73
C TRP A 75 -1.51 -7.90 -5.19
N ASN A 76 -1.09 -8.89 -5.97
CA ASN A 76 -1.36 -9.01 -7.41
C ASN A 76 -2.84 -8.96 -7.75
N TYR A 77 -3.70 -9.29 -6.80
CA TYR A 77 -5.14 -9.29 -6.99
C TYR A 77 -5.82 -8.00 -6.50
N VAL A 78 -5.07 -7.08 -5.88
CA VAL A 78 -5.65 -5.91 -5.21
C VAL A 78 -5.07 -4.60 -5.70
N VAL A 79 -3.76 -4.54 -5.96
CA VAL A 79 -3.06 -3.29 -6.32
C VAL A 79 -2.14 -3.46 -7.52
N GLY A 80 -1.41 -4.57 -7.61
CA GLY A 80 -0.38 -4.81 -8.59
C GLY A 80 0.69 -5.77 -8.07
N GLU A 81 1.88 -5.76 -8.68
CA GLU A 81 2.96 -6.69 -8.35
C GLU A 81 4.26 -5.98 -8.02
N ILE A 82 5.11 -6.63 -7.21
CA ILE A 82 6.52 -6.25 -7.11
C ILE A 82 7.21 -6.74 -8.38
N ALA A 83 7.39 -5.81 -9.32
CA ALA A 83 7.94 -6.12 -10.63
C ALA A 83 9.46 -6.40 -10.59
N CYS A 84 10.19 -5.71 -9.72
CA CYS A 84 11.59 -5.97 -9.45
C CYS A 84 12.01 -5.41 -8.09
N ALA A 85 13.20 -5.80 -7.64
CA ALA A 85 13.80 -5.28 -6.42
C ALA A 85 15.26 -4.84 -6.66
N PHE A 86 15.79 -4.06 -5.70
CA PHE A 86 17.15 -3.54 -5.74
C PHE A 86 17.85 -3.73 -4.39
N ASP A 87 19.11 -4.11 -4.39
CA ASP A 87 19.93 -4.17 -3.17
C ASP A 87 21.38 -3.73 -3.47
N VAL A 88 22.06 -3.21 -2.46
CA VAL A 88 23.48 -2.83 -2.55
C VAL A 88 24.41 -4.04 -2.43
N ASP A 89 23.96 -5.13 -1.81
CA ASP A 89 24.71 -6.35 -1.61
C ASP A 89 24.59 -7.28 -2.85
N PRO A 90 25.67 -7.48 -3.62
CA PRO A 90 25.62 -8.34 -4.80
C PRO A 90 25.18 -9.79 -4.50
N LYS A 91 25.39 -10.26 -3.26
CA LYS A 91 25.00 -11.62 -2.85
C LYS A 91 23.48 -11.81 -2.77
N LYS A 92 22.74 -10.71 -2.75
CA LYS A 92 21.28 -10.74 -2.73
C LYS A 92 20.65 -10.53 -4.12
N CYS A 93 21.49 -10.22 -5.13
CA CYS A 93 21.01 -10.06 -6.51
C CYS A 93 20.69 -11.41 -7.16
N GLY A 94 19.82 -11.37 -8.17
CA GLY A 94 19.26 -12.54 -8.85
C GLY A 94 17.82 -12.81 -8.47
N THR A 95 17.24 -13.89 -9.00
CA THR A 95 15.81 -14.19 -8.81
C THR A 95 15.50 -14.69 -7.40
N GLN A 96 14.62 -14.01 -6.69
CA GLN A 96 14.12 -14.39 -5.37
C GLN A 96 12.59 -14.37 -5.36
N PHE A 97 11.94 -15.49 -5.02
CA PHE A 97 10.47 -15.64 -4.98
C PHE A 97 9.75 -15.21 -6.27
N GLY A 98 10.41 -15.38 -7.42
CA GLY A 98 9.90 -14.98 -8.73
C GLY A 98 10.14 -13.49 -9.07
N VAL A 99 10.75 -12.72 -8.17
CA VAL A 99 11.13 -11.31 -8.37
C VAL A 99 12.62 -11.22 -8.66
N GLU A 100 13.01 -10.48 -9.70
CA GLU A 100 14.41 -10.23 -10.01
C GLU A 100 14.97 -9.10 -9.13
N VAL A 101 16.07 -9.39 -8.43
CA VAL A 101 16.78 -8.42 -7.57
C VAL A 101 18.01 -7.93 -8.32
N TYR A 102 18.05 -6.66 -8.64
CA TYR A 102 19.14 -5.99 -9.34
C TYR A 102 20.08 -5.25 -8.37
N PRO A 103 21.35 -5.03 -8.72
CA PRO A 103 22.20 -4.12 -7.97
C PRO A 103 21.68 -2.67 -8.06
N MET A 104 21.83 -1.91 -6.98
CA MET A 104 21.42 -0.49 -6.93
C MET A 104 22.02 0.38 -8.03
N SER A 105 23.17 0.00 -8.58
CA SER A 105 23.80 0.69 -9.70
C SER A 105 23.01 0.60 -11.01
N GLU A 106 22.08 -0.33 -11.10
CA GLU A 106 21.21 -0.52 -12.28
C GLU A 106 19.82 0.11 -12.12
N LEU A 107 19.56 0.84 -11.03
CA LEU A 107 18.26 1.39 -10.69
C LEU A 107 17.62 2.13 -11.89
N GLU A 108 18.33 3.10 -12.47
CA GLU A 108 17.83 3.93 -13.57
C GLU A 108 17.45 3.12 -14.83
N ASN A 109 18.15 1.99 -15.07
CA ASN A 109 17.96 1.18 -16.27
C ASN A 109 16.94 0.04 -16.10
N LYS A 110 16.62 -0.32 -14.85
CA LYS A 110 15.81 -1.50 -14.54
C LYS A 110 14.45 -1.18 -13.93
N ILE A 111 14.19 0.08 -13.56
CA ILE A 111 12.83 0.48 -13.16
C ILE A 111 11.90 0.29 -14.35
N PRO A 112 10.79 -0.46 -14.18
CA PRO A 112 9.82 -0.64 -15.24
C PRO A 112 9.21 0.69 -15.70
N GLU A 113 8.98 0.83 -16.99
CA GLU A 113 8.29 1.99 -17.53
C GLU A 113 6.91 2.19 -16.87
N GLY A 114 6.61 3.41 -16.48
CA GLY A 114 5.36 3.78 -15.80
C GLY A 114 5.32 3.42 -14.31
N CYS A 115 6.38 2.80 -13.74
CA CYS A 115 6.44 2.51 -12.32
C CYS A 115 6.53 3.81 -11.51
N ARG A 116 5.62 3.98 -10.55
CA ARG A 116 5.50 5.19 -9.72
C ARG A 116 5.66 4.91 -8.23
N ILE A 117 5.63 3.65 -7.82
CA ILE A 117 5.58 3.25 -6.41
C ILE A 117 6.84 2.46 -6.04
N ALA A 118 7.45 2.85 -4.93
CA ALA A 118 8.56 2.13 -4.32
C ALA A 118 8.27 1.73 -2.87
N ILE A 119 8.75 0.55 -2.46
CA ILE A 119 8.75 0.11 -1.06
C ILE A 119 10.20 0.18 -0.57
N LEU A 120 10.44 0.89 0.53
CA LEU A 120 11.75 1.02 1.15
C LEU A 120 11.86 0.13 2.38
N THR A 121 12.84 -0.79 2.36
CA THR A 121 13.17 -1.70 3.47
C THR A 121 14.67 -1.69 3.78
N ILE A 122 15.33 -0.58 3.53
CA ILE A 122 16.76 -0.35 3.78
C ILE A 122 16.99 0.28 5.16
N SER A 123 18.22 0.19 5.67
CA SER A 123 18.62 0.75 6.96
C SER A 123 19.69 1.85 6.85
N HIS A 124 20.26 2.06 5.66
CA HIS A 124 21.35 3.02 5.42
C HIS A 124 21.08 3.81 4.13
N ASP A 125 21.68 4.98 4.00
CA ASP A 125 21.67 5.82 2.80
C ASP A 125 20.26 6.13 2.26
N VAL A 126 19.30 6.29 3.19
CA VAL A 126 17.88 6.45 2.85
C VAL A 126 17.63 7.70 2.01
N GLN A 127 18.19 8.86 2.41
CA GLN A 127 17.99 10.10 1.66
C GLN A 127 18.55 10.00 0.22
N GLU A 128 19.78 9.49 0.07
CA GLU A 128 20.40 9.33 -1.25
C GLU A 128 19.60 8.38 -2.15
N THR A 129 19.09 7.30 -1.57
CA THR A 129 18.23 6.33 -2.27
C THR A 129 16.92 6.97 -2.71
N VAL A 130 16.27 7.72 -1.83
CA VAL A 130 15.03 8.44 -2.12
C VAL A 130 15.24 9.47 -3.22
N ASP A 131 16.31 10.23 -3.18
CA ASP A 131 16.63 11.22 -4.21
C ASP A 131 16.77 10.57 -5.60
N LYS A 132 17.45 9.43 -5.69
CA LYS A 132 17.57 8.64 -6.92
C LYS A 132 16.22 8.10 -7.41
N LEU A 133 15.40 7.57 -6.50
CA LEU A 133 14.06 7.08 -6.84
C LEU A 133 13.18 8.18 -7.43
N VAL A 134 13.20 9.36 -6.80
CA VAL A 134 12.45 10.54 -7.28
C VAL A 134 12.94 10.99 -8.65
N GLN A 135 14.26 11.01 -8.89
CA GLN A 135 14.84 11.30 -10.20
C GLN A 135 14.40 10.30 -11.28
N CYS A 136 14.18 9.05 -10.90
CA CYS A 136 13.64 8.00 -11.78
C CYS A 136 12.11 8.04 -11.96
N GLY A 137 11.40 9.04 -11.38
CA GLY A 137 9.97 9.21 -11.57
C GLY A 137 9.09 8.57 -10.50
N ILE A 138 9.67 8.00 -9.42
CA ILE A 138 8.90 7.50 -8.29
C ILE A 138 8.23 8.67 -7.56
N SER A 139 6.93 8.59 -7.39
CA SER A 139 6.09 9.61 -6.74
C SER A 139 5.35 9.10 -5.50
N GLY A 140 5.37 7.80 -5.25
CA GLY A 140 4.80 7.19 -4.05
C GLY A 140 5.81 6.26 -3.36
N ILE A 141 5.98 6.44 -2.06
CA ILE A 141 6.94 5.66 -1.27
C ILE A 141 6.24 5.05 -0.06
N VAL A 142 6.28 3.73 0.05
CA VAL A 142 5.94 3.02 1.28
C VAL A 142 7.23 2.82 2.08
N ASP A 143 7.31 3.48 3.22
CA ASP A 143 8.52 3.56 4.03
C ASP A 143 8.46 2.66 5.27
N PHE A 144 9.41 1.73 5.37
CA PHE A 144 9.66 0.88 6.53
C PHE A 144 11.00 1.21 7.21
N THR A 145 11.67 2.30 6.83
CA THR A 145 13.04 2.59 7.29
C THR A 145 13.08 3.19 8.69
N HIS A 146 11.98 3.77 9.16
CA HIS A 146 11.88 4.55 10.41
C HIS A 146 12.88 5.72 10.48
N GLN A 147 13.35 6.21 9.34
CA GLN A 147 14.28 7.34 9.26
C GLN A 147 13.56 8.57 8.70
N HIS A 148 14.02 9.74 9.14
CA HIS A 148 13.55 10.99 8.55
C HIS A 148 14.30 11.27 7.26
N PHE A 149 13.57 11.54 6.20
CA PHE A 149 14.09 12.00 4.93
C PHE A 149 13.13 13.00 4.29
N LEU A 150 13.65 13.80 3.39
CA LEU A 150 12.90 14.85 2.70
C LEU A 150 12.56 14.42 1.28
N VAL A 151 11.39 14.84 0.81
CA VAL A 151 10.97 14.63 -0.57
C VAL A 151 10.45 15.94 -1.18
N PRO A 152 10.58 16.14 -2.48
CA PRO A 152 10.04 17.31 -3.15
C PRO A 152 8.51 17.30 -3.17
N LYS A 153 7.92 18.46 -3.44
CA LYS A 153 6.47 18.59 -3.60
C LYS A 153 5.97 17.67 -4.73
N GLY A 154 4.94 16.90 -4.45
CA GLY A 154 4.35 15.93 -5.39
C GLY A 154 4.75 14.50 -5.15
N VAL A 155 5.70 14.23 -4.26
CA VAL A 155 6.00 12.87 -3.78
C VAL A 155 5.26 12.60 -2.48
N VAL A 156 4.60 11.46 -2.40
CA VAL A 156 3.80 11.04 -1.25
C VAL A 156 4.52 9.91 -0.51
N ILE A 157 4.63 10.05 0.82
CA ILE A 157 5.21 9.00 1.68
C ILE A 157 4.12 8.42 2.56
N LYS A 158 4.09 7.11 2.67
CA LYS A 158 3.32 6.37 3.66
C LYS A 158 4.27 5.56 4.53
N SER A 159 4.58 6.08 5.72
CA SER A 159 5.40 5.35 6.70
C SER A 159 4.57 4.28 7.42
N ILE A 160 5.17 3.11 7.59
CA ILE A 160 4.60 1.97 8.30
C ILE A 160 5.40 1.76 9.58
N ASP A 161 4.88 2.26 10.68
CA ASP A 161 5.50 2.14 12.01
C ASP A 161 4.74 1.13 12.88
N VAL A 162 5.26 -0.10 12.90
CA VAL A 162 4.71 -1.19 13.70
C VAL A 162 4.91 -0.95 15.20
N VAL A 163 6.02 -0.30 15.58
CA VAL A 163 6.33 -0.04 17.00
C VAL A 163 5.35 0.98 17.58
N SER A 164 5.11 2.08 16.90
CA SER A 164 4.09 3.06 17.28
C SER A 164 2.70 2.46 17.36
N SER A 165 2.34 1.59 16.43
CA SER A 165 1.05 0.90 16.43
C SER A 165 0.89 -0.02 17.64
N ILE A 166 1.96 -0.73 18.05
CA ILE A 166 1.96 -1.57 19.25
C ILE A 166 1.86 -0.68 20.52
N GLN A 167 2.59 0.42 20.58
CA GLN A 167 2.54 1.34 21.73
C GLN A 167 1.14 1.94 21.91
N GLU A 168 0.49 2.34 20.82
CA GLU A 168 -0.88 2.84 20.84
C GLU A 168 -1.84 1.76 21.37
N LEU A 169 -1.71 0.52 20.88
CA LEU A 169 -2.56 -0.59 21.32
C LEU A 169 -2.37 -0.89 22.81
N VAL A 170 -1.13 -0.91 23.31
CA VAL A 170 -0.82 -1.09 24.75
C VAL A 170 -1.47 0.02 25.57
N PHE A 171 -1.39 1.27 25.14
CA PHE A 171 -2.03 2.39 25.83
C PHE A 171 -3.54 2.24 25.90
N ILE A 172 -4.18 1.88 24.78
CA ILE A 172 -5.65 1.69 24.70
C ILE A 172 -6.09 0.54 25.60
N THR A 173 -5.44 -0.61 25.57
CA THR A 173 -5.80 -1.78 26.37
C THR A 173 -5.68 -1.51 27.86
N ASN A 174 -4.60 -0.89 28.31
CA ASN A 174 -4.43 -0.50 29.72
C ASN A 174 -5.51 0.51 30.18
N SER A 175 -5.92 1.41 29.29
CA SER A 175 -6.97 2.40 29.59
C SER A 175 -8.36 1.76 29.74
N LEU A 176 -8.63 0.66 29.03
CA LEU A 176 -9.88 -0.10 29.16
C LEU A 176 -9.94 -0.90 30.47
N GLU A 177 -8.85 -1.53 30.88
CA GLU A 177 -8.77 -2.26 32.15
C GLU A 177 -9.02 -1.36 33.35
N THR A 178 -8.47 -0.13 33.32
CA THR A 178 -8.66 0.85 34.39
C THR A 178 -10.11 1.32 34.55
N LYS A 179 -10.90 1.30 33.46
CA LYS A 179 -12.33 1.65 33.47
C LYS A 179 -13.24 0.51 33.95
N THR A 180 -12.80 -0.73 33.84
CA THR A 180 -13.59 -1.90 34.23
C THR A 180 -13.48 -2.20 35.75
N GLN A 181 -12.49 -1.60 36.43
CA GLN A 181 -12.27 -1.75 37.88
C GLN A 181 -12.93 -0.64 38.73
N LYS A 182 -13.69 0.25 38.14
CA LYS A 182 -14.53 1.28 38.83
C LYS A 182 -16.01 0.97 38.65
#